data_894b31551844c419fd3425ebcad57b55
#
_entry.id   894b31551844c419fd3425ebcad57b55
#
_cell.length_a   1.000
_cell.length_b   1.000
_cell.length_c   1.000
_cell.angle_alpha   90.00
_cell.angle_beta   90.00
_cell.angle_gamma   90.00
#
_symmetry.space_group_name_H-M   'P 1'
#
loop_
_entity.id
_entity.type
_entity.pdbx_description
1 polymer ?
#
loop_
_entity_poly.entity_id
_entity_poly.type
_entity_poly.pdbx_seq_one_letter_code
_entity_poly.pdbx_strand_id
1 'polypeptide(L)'
;AVAKGVRRTKSKFGARLEPGSYLDIQLYTGKTFDIVTEVSSRENFGDVLSADYQKWTIASAILETAERFTLNEHEPSLQQFLLVIGALRSLSNNEHEPSLILDAFLLRSLSVGGYAPSLEDCSVCEATGPHRFFSLSGGGSICTNCRTSGAATVTAPTLELMGALLSGQWDVAESSDPKSRREASGVIAAYLQYHLERSLRSLPLVERA
;
A
#
# COMPACT_ATOMS: atom_id res chain seq x y z
N ALA A 1 -18.44 10.76 6.26
CA ALA A 1 -19.88 10.43 6.44
C ALA A 1 -20.12 9.73 7.78
N VAL A 2 -21.35 9.81 8.31
CA VAL A 2 -21.75 9.19 9.59
C VAL A 2 -22.83 8.15 9.38
N ALA A 3 -22.57 6.91 9.82
CA ALA A 3 -23.56 5.83 9.83
C ALA A 3 -24.27 5.76 11.19
N LYS A 4 -25.39 6.49 11.35
CA LYS A 4 -26.13 6.56 12.62
C LYS A 4 -26.66 5.19 13.02
N GLY A 5 -26.31 4.75 14.24
CA GLY A 5 -26.79 3.50 14.82
C GLY A 5 -26.10 2.23 14.26
N VAL A 6 -24.98 2.35 13.56
CA VAL A 6 -24.23 1.20 12.99
C VAL A 6 -23.87 0.15 14.06
N ARG A 7 -23.51 0.56 15.28
CA ARG A 7 -23.13 -0.34 16.38
C ARG A 7 -24.31 -0.91 17.18
N ARG A 8 -25.55 -0.65 16.78
CA ARG A 8 -26.72 -1.22 17.46
C ARG A 8 -26.93 -2.67 17.04
N THR A 9 -27.34 -3.55 17.97
CA THR A 9 -27.62 -4.97 17.69
C THR A 9 -28.63 -5.18 16.56
N LYS A 10 -29.60 -4.26 16.40
CA LYS A 10 -30.59 -4.24 15.32
C LYS A 10 -30.26 -3.16 14.29
N SER A 11 -28.98 -3.00 13.96
CA SER A 11 -28.57 -2.04 12.94
C SER A 11 -29.12 -2.43 11.57
N LYS A 12 -29.70 -1.48 10.83
CA LYS A 12 -30.08 -1.69 9.42
C LYS A 12 -28.91 -1.96 8.48
N PHE A 13 -27.70 -1.61 8.91
CA PHE A 13 -26.47 -1.84 8.14
C PHE A 13 -25.87 -3.24 8.43
N GLY A 14 -26.18 -3.86 9.58
CA GLY A 14 -25.57 -5.13 10.02
C GLY A 14 -24.05 -5.00 10.12
N ALA A 15 -23.34 -6.06 9.75
CA ALA A 15 -21.88 -6.10 9.71
C ALA A 15 -21.28 -5.54 8.39
N ARG A 16 -22.09 -4.96 7.50
CA ARG A 16 -21.61 -4.53 6.18
C ARG A 16 -20.59 -3.40 6.20
N LEU A 17 -20.65 -2.53 7.22
CA LEU A 17 -19.72 -1.39 7.37
C LEU A 17 -18.46 -1.73 8.20
N GLU A 18 -18.05 -2.98 8.19
CA GLU A 18 -16.78 -3.40 8.81
C GLU A 18 -15.59 -3.22 7.82
N PRO A 19 -14.36 -3.02 8.33
CA PRO A 19 -13.17 -2.91 7.50
C PRO A 19 -13.00 -4.11 6.55
N GLY A 20 -12.53 -3.84 5.33
CA GLY A 20 -12.38 -4.86 4.29
C GLY A 20 -13.67 -5.16 3.51
N SER A 21 -14.72 -4.37 3.68
CA SER A 21 -15.93 -4.47 2.87
C SER A 21 -15.90 -3.50 1.69
N TYR A 22 -16.09 -4.00 0.48
CA TYR A 22 -16.32 -3.18 -0.73
C TYR A 22 -17.80 -2.94 -0.91
N LEU A 23 -18.22 -1.69 -0.87
CA LEU A 23 -19.62 -1.29 -0.73
C LEU A 23 -20.01 -0.19 -1.71
N ASP A 24 -21.26 -0.22 -2.17
CA ASP A 24 -21.94 0.97 -2.65
C ASP A 24 -22.67 1.61 -1.46
N ILE A 25 -22.42 2.90 -1.26
CA ILE A 25 -22.99 3.66 -0.15
C ILE A 25 -23.79 4.83 -0.70
N GLN A 26 -25.05 4.93 -0.31
CA GLN A 26 -25.87 6.11 -0.57
C GLN A 26 -25.70 7.10 0.59
N LEU A 27 -25.42 8.35 0.25
CA LEU A 27 -25.22 9.42 1.21
C LEU A 27 -26.33 10.47 1.08
N TYR A 28 -26.78 10.98 2.21
CA TYR A 28 -27.56 12.21 2.28
C TYR A 28 -26.61 13.33 2.71
N THR A 29 -26.50 14.38 1.89
CA THR A 29 -25.64 15.52 2.16
C THR A 29 -26.16 16.33 3.34
N GLY A 30 -25.44 16.31 4.44
CA GLY A 30 -25.78 17.06 5.65
C GLY A 30 -25.05 18.41 5.72
N LYS A 31 -25.42 19.25 6.69
CA LYS A 31 -24.77 20.55 6.88
C LYS A 31 -23.34 20.44 7.41
N THR A 32 -23.06 19.43 8.22
CA THR A 32 -21.74 19.23 8.88
C THR A 32 -21.10 17.93 8.45
N PHE A 33 -21.89 16.86 8.33
CA PHE A 33 -21.43 15.54 7.90
C PHE A 33 -22.48 14.89 7.00
N ASP A 34 -22.02 14.19 5.98
CA ASP A 34 -22.89 13.34 5.18
C ASP A 34 -23.36 12.14 6.01
N ILE A 35 -24.58 11.70 5.74
CA ILE A 35 -25.23 10.62 6.49
C ILE A 35 -25.40 9.42 5.57
N VAL A 36 -24.88 8.27 6.00
CA VAL A 36 -25.09 7.01 5.30
C VAL A 36 -26.57 6.61 5.42
N THR A 37 -27.26 6.53 4.28
CA THR A 37 -28.69 6.16 4.21
C THR A 37 -28.89 4.72 3.82
N GLU A 38 -28.15 4.23 2.82
CA GLU A 38 -28.21 2.85 2.33
C GLU A 38 -26.83 2.29 2.08
N VAL A 39 -26.69 0.97 2.16
CA VAL A 39 -25.44 0.24 1.94
C VAL A 39 -25.75 -1.06 1.22
N SER A 40 -25.10 -1.27 0.07
CA SER A 40 -25.13 -2.52 -0.70
C SER A 40 -23.73 -3.12 -0.77
N SER A 41 -23.58 -4.38 -0.39
CA SER A 41 -22.30 -5.07 -0.47
C SER A 41 -22.00 -5.49 -1.91
N ARG A 42 -20.79 -5.19 -2.38
CA ARG A 42 -20.25 -5.68 -3.64
C ARG A 42 -19.36 -6.90 -3.40
N GLU A 43 -18.37 -6.74 -2.51
CA GLU A 43 -17.48 -7.82 -2.07
C GLU A 43 -17.20 -7.67 -0.57
N ASN A 44 -16.94 -8.77 0.11
CA ASN A 44 -16.51 -8.76 1.52
C ASN A 44 -15.20 -9.51 1.66
N PHE A 45 -14.10 -8.78 1.68
CA PHE A 45 -12.77 -9.35 1.90
C PHE A 45 -12.51 -9.63 3.39
N GLY A 46 -13.17 -8.85 4.27
CA GLY A 46 -12.96 -8.90 5.72
C GLY A 46 -13.18 -10.27 6.33
N ASP A 47 -14.20 -11.00 5.89
CA ASP A 47 -14.54 -12.33 6.40
C ASP A 47 -13.42 -13.35 6.13
N VAL A 48 -12.84 -13.33 4.93
CA VAL A 48 -11.74 -14.23 4.53
C VAL A 48 -10.43 -13.81 5.19
N LEU A 49 -10.12 -12.51 5.16
CA LEU A 49 -8.83 -11.99 5.64
C LEU A 49 -8.71 -12.05 7.16
N SER A 50 -9.81 -11.85 7.90
CA SER A 50 -9.79 -11.91 9.38
C SER A 50 -9.59 -13.31 9.95
N ALA A 51 -9.78 -14.35 9.15
CA ALA A 51 -9.51 -15.73 9.56
C ALA A 51 -8.02 -16.09 9.62
N ASP A 52 -7.16 -15.26 9.01
CA ASP A 52 -5.72 -15.43 8.95
C ASP A 52 -5.02 -14.16 9.47
N TYR A 53 -4.26 -14.31 10.56
CA TYR A 53 -3.61 -13.17 11.24
C TYR A 53 -2.64 -12.40 10.32
N GLN A 54 -1.83 -13.11 9.52
CA GLN A 54 -0.89 -12.50 8.61
C GLN A 54 -1.61 -11.68 7.53
N LYS A 55 -2.64 -12.25 6.92
CA LYS A 55 -3.45 -11.54 5.93
C LYS A 55 -4.18 -10.34 6.52
N TRP A 56 -4.70 -10.49 7.74
CA TRP A 56 -5.39 -9.39 8.40
C TRP A 56 -4.48 -8.20 8.72
N THR A 57 -3.25 -8.47 9.19
CA THR A 57 -2.27 -7.40 9.45
C THR A 57 -1.84 -6.70 8.16
N ILE A 58 -1.65 -7.45 7.07
CA ILE A 58 -1.36 -6.90 5.74
C ILE A 58 -2.54 -6.08 5.22
N ALA A 59 -3.76 -6.58 5.28
CA ALA A 59 -4.96 -5.85 4.89
C ALA A 59 -5.12 -4.55 5.69
N SER A 60 -4.83 -4.59 6.99
CA SER A 60 -4.85 -3.40 7.84
C SER A 60 -3.81 -2.37 7.41
N ALA A 61 -2.61 -2.81 7.01
CA ALA A 61 -1.57 -1.91 6.48
C ALA A 61 -1.96 -1.31 5.12
N ILE A 62 -2.59 -2.08 4.25
CA ILE A 62 -3.14 -1.61 2.97
C ILE A 62 -4.19 -0.52 3.21
N LEU A 63 -5.17 -0.77 4.08
CA LEU A 63 -6.26 0.16 4.37
C LEU A 63 -5.76 1.44 5.04
N GLU A 64 -4.85 1.33 6.03
CA GLU A 64 -4.26 2.50 6.69
C GLU A 64 -3.43 3.33 5.71
N THR A 65 -2.66 2.70 4.82
CA THR A 65 -1.90 3.40 3.79
C THR A 65 -2.82 4.16 2.84
N ALA A 66 -3.90 3.53 2.38
CA ALA A 66 -4.88 4.17 1.50
C ALA A 66 -5.53 5.39 2.19
N GLU A 67 -5.89 5.27 3.47
CA GLU A 67 -6.41 6.40 4.25
C GLU A 67 -5.43 7.59 4.26
N ARG A 68 -4.11 7.31 4.38
CA ARG A 68 -3.08 8.38 4.38
C ARG A 68 -2.93 9.08 3.04
N PHE A 69 -3.13 8.38 1.93
CA PHE A 69 -3.06 8.97 0.59
C PHE A 69 -4.38 9.63 0.13
N THR A 70 -5.47 9.50 0.89
CA THR A 70 -6.80 10.02 0.54
C THR A 70 -7.35 10.96 1.61
N LEU A 71 -6.51 11.84 2.15
CA LEU A 71 -6.90 12.76 3.24
C LEU A 71 -7.80 13.91 2.80
N ASN A 72 -7.82 14.25 1.52
CA ASN A 72 -8.60 15.37 1.01
C ASN A 72 -10.06 14.96 0.84
N GLU A 73 -10.94 15.65 1.55
CA GLU A 73 -12.38 15.43 1.42
C GLU A 73 -12.86 15.90 0.04
N HIS A 74 -13.82 15.16 -0.54
CA HIS A 74 -14.44 15.45 -1.85
C HIS A 74 -13.50 15.36 -3.07
N GLU A 75 -12.28 14.86 -2.92
CA GLU A 75 -11.39 14.56 -4.04
C GLU A 75 -11.43 13.05 -4.38
N PRO A 76 -12.02 12.65 -5.52
CA PRO A 76 -12.05 11.26 -5.93
C PRO A 76 -10.64 10.75 -6.26
N SER A 77 -10.23 9.67 -5.60
CA SER A 77 -8.94 8.99 -5.87
C SER A 77 -9.18 7.60 -6.46
N LEU A 78 -9.66 7.55 -7.69
CA LEU A 78 -10.03 6.30 -8.36
C LEU A 78 -8.84 5.33 -8.47
N GLN A 79 -7.65 5.82 -8.79
CA GLN A 79 -6.47 4.97 -8.93
C GLN A 79 -6.10 4.32 -7.59
N GLN A 80 -6.08 5.09 -6.49
CA GLN A 80 -5.82 4.55 -5.15
C GLN A 80 -6.90 3.55 -4.73
N PHE A 81 -8.16 3.84 -5.02
CA PHE A 81 -9.27 2.93 -4.75
C PHE A 81 -9.11 1.59 -5.49
N LEU A 82 -8.78 1.62 -6.79
CA LEU A 82 -8.56 0.40 -7.57
C LEU A 82 -7.36 -0.41 -7.07
N LEU A 83 -6.29 0.25 -6.61
CA LEU A 83 -5.15 -0.42 -5.97
C LEU A 83 -5.58 -1.16 -4.70
N VAL A 84 -6.38 -0.53 -3.84
CA VAL A 84 -6.90 -1.18 -2.61
C VAL A 84 -7.72 -2.42 -2.96
N ILE A 85 -8.70 -2.29 -3.86
CA ILE A 85 -9.56 -3.42 -4.23
C ILE A 85 -8.73 -4.55 -4.86
N GLY A 86 -7.79 -4.22 -5.75
CA GLY A 86 -6.90 -5.21 -6.37
C GLY A 86 -6.04 -5.95 -5.33
N ALA A 87 -5.42 -5.23 -4.41
CA ALA A 87 -4.57 -5.82 -3.38
C ALA A 87 -5.37 -6.71 -2.39
N LEU A 88 -6.53 -6.25 -1.92
CA LEU A 88 -7.39 -7.05 -1.03
C LEU A 88 -7.94 -8.30 -1.72
N ARG A 89 -8.29 -8.19 -3.00
CA ARG A 89 -8.76 -9.33 -3.80
C ARG A 89 -7.65 -10.35 -4.01
N SER A 90 -6.47 -9.92 -4.44
CA SER A 90 -5.31 -10.79 -4.62
C SER A 90 -4.93 -11.51 -3.32
N LEU A 91 -4.95 -10.79 -2.18
CA LEU A 91 -4.67 -11.34 -0.86
C LEU A 91 -5.74 -12.37 -0.43
N SER A 92 -7.02 -12.10 -0.70
CA SER A 92 -8.13 -13.02 -0.38
C SER A 92 -8.09 -14.29 -1.21
N ASN A 93 -7.72 -14.17 -2.47
CA ASN A 93 -7.66 -15.29 -3.43
C ASN A 93 -6.35 -16.09 -3.35
N ASN A 94 -5.36 -15.65 -2.56
CA ASN A 94 -4.00 -16.23 -2.53
C ASN A 94 -3.33 -16.23 -3.93
N GLU A 95 -3.47 -15.15 -4.67
CA GLU A 95 -2.91 -15.07 -6.02
C GLU A 95 -1.38 -14.95 -5.99
N HIS A 96 -0.84 -14.31 -4.94
CA HIS A 96 0.58 -14.06 -4.75
C HIS A 96 0.97 -14.16 -3.28
N GLU A 97 2.27 -14.17 -3.02
CA GLU A 97 2.80 -14.18 -1.66
C GLU A 97 2.39 -12.89 -0.91
N PRO A 98 1.81 -13.00 0.31
CA PRO A 98 1.19 -11.87 1.01
C PRO A 98 2.11 -10.65 1.22
N SER A 99 3.38 -10.85 1.55
CA SER A 99 4.32 -9.74 1.76
C SER A 99 4.66 -9.02 0.45
N LEU A 100 4.73 -9.74 -0.68
CA LEU A 100 4.94 -9.13 -1.99
C LEU A 100 3.72 -8.32 -2.44
N ILE A 101 2.49 -8.77 -2.12
CA ILE A 101 1.27 -7.99 -2.38
C ILE A 101 1.32 -6.66 -1.63
N LEU A 102 1.72 -6.68 -0.35
CA LEU A 102 1.86 -5.46 0.43
C LEU A 102 2.90 -4.52 -0.17
N ASP A 103 4.10 -5.03 -0.44
CA ASP A 103 5.21 -4.21 -0.96
C ASP A 103 4.87 -3.61 -2.35
N ALA A 104 4.21 -4.38 -3.23
CA ALA A 104 3.69 -3.88 -4.50
C ALA A 104 2.64 -2.77 -4.30
N PHE A 105 1.72 -2.97 -3.35
CA PHE A 105 0.70 -1.98 -3.03
C PHE A 105 1.34 -0.68 -2.50
N LEU A 106 2.31 -0.76 -1.58
CA LEU A 106 2.99 0.41 -1.01
C LEU A 106 3.73 1.21 -2.09
N LEU A 107 4.49 0.53 -2.97
CA LEU A 107 5.20 1.18 -4.08
C LEU A 107 4.25 1.86 -5.06
N ARG A 108 3.16 1.19 -5.44
CA ARG A 108 2.18 1.75 -6.38
C ARG A 108 1.39 2.89 -5.75
N SER A 109 1.07 2.82 -4.46
CA SER A 109 0.44 3.93 -3.73
C SER A 109 1.34 5.16 -3.67
N LEU A 110 2.64 4.98 -3.44
CA LEU A 110 3.63 6.05 -3.54
C LEU A 110 3.64 6.64 -4.96
N SER A 111 3.61 5.80 -5.99
CA SER A 111 3.60 6.25 -7.38
C SER A 111 2.34 7.06 -7.72
N VAL A 112 1.16 6.61 -7.29
CA VAL A 112 -0.11 7.34 -7.45
C VAL A 112 -0.08 8.66 -6.68
N GLY A 113 0.57 8.70 -5.52
CA GLY A 113 0.77 9.91 -4.73
C GLY A 113 1.82 10.88 -5.28
N GLY A 114 2.47 10.56 -6.44
CA GLY A 114 3.50 11.40 -7.05
C GLY A 114 4.92 11.16 -6.53
N TYR A 115 5.14 10.07 -5.77
CA TYR A 115 6.42 9.71 -5.18
C TYR A 115 7.00 8.41 -5.79
N ALA A 116 6.83 8.20 -7.10
CA ALA A 116 7.40 7.05 -7.78
C ALA A 116 8.93 7.04 -7.64
N PRO A 117 9.55 5.98 -7.07
CA PRO A 117 11.00 5.94 -6.96
C PRO A 117 11.65 5.69 -8.33
N SER A 118 12.76 6.37 -8.62
CA SER A 118 13.66 5.97 -9.71
C SER A 118 14.43 4.72 -9.29
N LEU A 119 14.35 3.65 -10.06
CA LEU A 119 14.97 2.36 -9.72
C LEU A 119 16.10 1.96 -10.67
N GLU A 120 16.07 2.43 -11.91
CA GLU A 120 17.03 2.09 -12.96
C GLU A 120 18.14 3.14 -13.05
N ASP A 121 17.76 4.40 -13.23
CA ASP A 121 18.70 5.51 -13.39
C ASP A 121 18.93 6.25 -12.05
N CYS A 122 20.02 6.98 -11.97
CA CYS A 122 20.30 7.84 -10.83
C CYS A 122 19.26 8.96 -10.74
N SER A 123 18.49 9.02 -9.66
CA SER A 123 17.45 10.02 -9.43
C SER A 123 17.96 11.48 -9.37
N VAL A 124 19.30 11.69 -9.30
CA VAL A 124 19.92 13.02 -9.18
C VAL A 124 20.57 13.49 -10.50
N CYS A 125 21.29 12.60 -11.19
CA CYS A 125 22.06 12.99 -12.40
C CYS A 125 21.71 12.15 -13.63
N GLU A 126 20.68 11.29 -13.53
CA GLU A 126 20.17 10.46 -14.63
C GLU A 126 21.19 9.46 -15.22
N ALA A 127 22.33 9.27 -14.55
CA ALA A 127 23.30 8.27 -15.00
C ALA A 127 22.65 6.88 -14.96
N THR A 128 22.84 6.12 -16.05
CA THR A 128 22.28 4.78 -16.20
C THR A 128 22.87 3.81 -15.18
N GLY A 129 22.00 2.99 -14.57
CA GLY A 129 22.38 1.98 -13.58
C GLY A 129 23.06 0.73 -14.16
N PRO A 130 23.20 -0.32 -13.37
CA PRO A 130 22.63 -0.49 -12.01
C PRO A 130 23.40 0.28 -10.91
N HIS A 131 22.66 0.77 -9.94
CA HIS A 131 23.21 1.51 -8.79
C HIS A 131 23.20 0.65 -7.51
N ARG A 132 23.95 1.13 -6.47
CA ARG A 132 24.11 0.42 -5.19
C ARG A 132 23.58 1.19 -3.99
N PHE A 133 23.02 2.36 -4.22
CA PHE A 133 22.55 3.22 -3.16
C PHE A 133 21.12 3.66 -3.45
N PHE A 134 20.33 3.79 -2.40
CA PHE A 134 18.97 4.32 -2.46
C PHE A 134 18.85 5.49 -1.50
N SER A 135 18.40 6.62 -2.00
CA SER A 135 18.21 7.85 -1.23
C SER A 135 16.71 8.13 -1.05
N LEU A 136 16.26 8.17 0.21
CA LEU A 136 14.87 8.54 0.52
C LEU A 136 14.57 9.96 0.06
N SER A 137 15.44 10.91 0.38
CA SER A 137 15.29 12.32 -0.02
C SER A 137 15.57 12.55 -1.50
N GLY A 138 16.38 11.71 -2.13
CA GLY A 138 16.68 11.80 -3.55
C GLY A 138 15.63 11.14 -4.45
N GLY A 139 14.66 10.44 -3.87
CA GLY A 139 13.58 9.84 -4.63
C GLY A 139 13.94 8.55 -5.37
N GLY A 140 14.94 7.78 -4.90
CA GLY A 140 15.27 6.52 -5.57
C GLY A 140 16.76 6.13 -5.55
N SER A 141 17.12 5.34 -6.55
CA SER A 141 18.50 4.91 -6.81
C SER A 141 19.42 6.08 -7.09
N ILE A 142 20.63 6.04 -6.53
CA ILE A 142 21.65 7.05 -6.76
C ILE A 142 23.01 6.40 -7.07
N CYS A 143 23.76 7.04 -7.96
CA CYS A 143 25.11 6.61 -8.31
C CYS A 143 26.11 6.95 -7.20
N THR A 144 27.33 6.40 -7.30
CA THR A 144 28.41 6.63 -6.33
C THR A 144 28.75 8.11 -6.19
N ASN A 145 28.71 8.88 -7.29
CA ASN A 145 29.06 10.29 -7.30
C ASN A 145 27.99 11.17 -6.63
N CYS A 146 26.73 10.74 -6.68
CA CYS A 146 25.60 11.46 -6.07
C CYS A 146 25.25 10.95 -4.66
N ARG A 147 26.05 10.01 -4.13
CA ARG A 147 25.78 9.42 -2.81
C ARG A 147 25.78 10.48 -1.72
N THR A 148 24.70 10.52 -0.95
CA THR A 148 24.56 11.37 0.24
C THR A 148 24.75 10.56 1.52
N SER A 149 25.07 11.25 2.64
CA SER A 149 25.04 10.62 3.96
C SER A 149 23.62 10.16 4.28
N GLY A 150 23.45 8.91 4.72
CA GLY A 150 22.13 8.32 4.99
C GLY A 150 21.49 7.57 3.82
N ALA A 151 22.13 7.55 2.64
CA ALA A 151 21.69 6.66 1.56
C ALA A 151 21.88 5.19 1.96
N ALA A 152 20.81 4.39 1.84
CA ALA A 152 20.87 2.96 2.08
C ALA A 152 21.72 2.26 1.00
N THR A 153 22.48 1.25 1.38
CA THR A 153 23.11 0.36 0.40
C THR A 153 22.10 -0.70 0.01
N VAL A 154 21.92 -0.88 -1.31
CA VAL A 154 20.96 -1.85 -1.87
C VAL A 154 21.66 -2.73 -2.90
N THR A 155 21.13 -3.94 -3.09
CA THR A 155 21.66 -4.87 -4.10
C THR A 155 20.89 -4.71 -5.43
N ALA A 156 21.52 -5.10 -6.54
CA ALA A 156 20.83 -5.07 -7.84
C ALA A 156 19.58 -5.95 -7.86
N PRO A 157 19.56 -7.19 -7.32
CA PRO A 157 18.34 -7.99 -7.23
C PRO A 157 17.22 -7.32 -6.41
N THR A 158 17.56 -6.53 -5.40
CA THR A 158 16.57 -5.76 -4.62
C THR A 158 15.90 -4.68 -5.47
N LEU A 159 16.66 -3.93 -6.27
CA LEU A 159 16.10 -2.91 -7.17
C LEU A 159 15.29 -3.55 -8.29
N GLU A 160 15.73 -4.68 -8.84
CA GLU A 160 14.98 -5.46 -9.82
C GLU A 160 13.64 -5.94 -9.25
N LEU A 161 13.63 -6.49 -8.03
CA LEU A 161 12.39 -6.86 -7.33
C LEU A 161 11.45 -5.66 -7.15
N MET A 162 11.97 -4.52 -6.68
CA MET A 162 11.15 -3.31 -6.52
C MET A 162 10.55 -2.84 -7.86
N GLY A 163 11.32 -2.90 -8.95
CA GLY A 163 10.87 -2.61 -10.30
C GLY A 163 9.77 -3.58 -10.78
N ALA A 164 9.96 -4.88 -10.53
CA ALA A 164 8.98 -5.91 -10.84
C ALA A 164 7.67 -5.73 -10.07
N LEU A 165 7.75 -5.42 -8.77
CA LEU A 165 6.57 -5.13 -7.94
C LEU A 165 5.82 -3.88 -8.42
N LEU A 166 6.54 -2.83 -8.80
CA LEU A 166 5.96 -1.59 -9.31
C LEU A 166 5.23 -1.81 -10.64
N SER A 167 5.86 -2.56 -11.56
CA SER A 167 5.33 -2.81 -12.91
C SER A 167 4.36 -4.00 -13.00
N GLY A 168 4.26 -4.84 -11.97
CA GLY A 168 3.37 -6.02 -11.95
C GLY A 168 3.96 -7.26 -12.60
N GLN A 169 5.27 -7.38 -12.66
CA GLN A 169 5.96 -8.56 -13.16
C GLN A 169 6.06 -9.62 -12.05
N TRP A 170 4.93 -10.28 -11.77
CA TRP A 170 4.82 -11.20 -10.65
C TRP A 170 5.73 -12.42 -10.74
N ASP A 171 5.97 -12.96 -11.93
CA ASP A 171 6.89 -14.09 -12.14
C ASP A 171 8.31 -13.75 -11.66
N VAL A 172 8.76 -12.50 -11.92
CA VAL A 172 10.06 -12.00 -11.44
C VAL A 172 10.03 -11.79 -9.92
N ALA A 173 8.96 -11.17 -9.41
CA ALA A 173 8.84 -10.91 -7.97
C ALA A 173 8.81 -12.20 -7.15
N GLU A 174 8.08 -13.22 -7.59
CA GLU A 174 7.96 -14.50 -6.89
C GLU A 174 9.23 -15.36 -6.97
N SER A 175 10.03 -15.21 -8.03
CA SER A 175 11.31 -15.89 -8.15
C SER A 175 12.45 -15.26 -7.33
N SER A 176 12.21 -14.10 -6.70
CA SER A 176 13.20 -13.38 -5.90
C SER A 176 13.62 -14.15 -4.64
N ASP A 177 14.87 -13.95 -4.22
CA ASP A 177 15.41 -14.59 -3.03
C ASP A 177 14.96 -13.90 -1.72
N PRO A 178 14.94 -14.64 -0.58
CA PRO A 178 14.46 -14.08 0.69
C PRO A 178 15.27 -12.87 1.20
N LYS A 179 16.55 -12.75 0.84
CA LYS A 179 17.38 -11.62 1.25
C LYS A 179 16.95 -10.34 0.51
N SER A 180 16.77 -10.44 -0.80
CA SER A 180 16.27 -9.33 -1.64
C SER A 180 14.87 -8.89 -1.22
N ARG A 181 13.99 -9.82 -0.84
CA ARG A 181 12.65 -9.50 -0.30
C ARG A 181 12.72 -8.71 0.99
N ARG A 182 13.52 -9.14 1.97
CA ARG A 182 13.72 -8.41 3.24
C ARG A 182 14.32 -7.02 3.03
N GLU A 183 15.31 -6.92 2.15
CA GLU A 183 15.94 -5.63 1.83
C GLU A 183 14.94 -4.69 1.14
N ALA A 184 14.19 -5.16 0.14
CA ALA A 184 13.16 -4.40 -0.55
C ALA A 184 12.06 -3.91 0.41
N SER A 185 11.51 -4.81 1.23
CA SER A 185 10.51 -4.47 2.24
C SER A 185 10.98 -3.38 3.20
N GLY A 186 12.25 -3.45 3.65
CA GLY A 186 12.85 -2.45 4.52
C GLY A 186 12.96 -1.08 3.84
N VAL A 187 13.46 -1.06 2.61
CA VAL A 187 13.61 0.18 1.81
C VAL A 187 12.24 0.79 1.49
N ILE A 188 11.28 -0.02 1.06
CA ILE A 188 9.92 0.43 0.73
C ILE A 188 9.24 1.05 1.96
N ALA A 189 9.33 0.38 3.12
CA ALA A 189 8.76 0.89 4.36
C ALA A 189 9.40 2.22 4.78
N ALA A 190 10.73 2.34 4.70
CA ALA A 190 11.44 3.56 5.02
C ALA A 190 11.08 4.70 4.05
N TYR A 191 10.97 4.39 2.77
CA TYR A 191 10.59 5.36 1.73
C TYR A 191 9.15 5.85 1.92
N LEU A 192 8.21 4.94 2.19
CA LEU A 192 6.83 5.29 2.53
C LEU A 192 6.75 6.20 3.76
N GLN A 193 7.44 5.82 4.84
CA GLN A 193 7.46 6.59 6.07
C GLN A 193 8.04 8.01 5.88
N TYR A 194 9.07 8.14 5.04
CA TYR A 194 9.67 9.43 4.70
C TYR A 194 8.65 10.37 4.05
N HIS A 195 7.83 9.88 3.11
CA HIS A 195 6.85 10.69 2.39
C HIS A 195 5.54 10.92 3.16
N LEU A 196 5.13 10.00 4.03
CA LEU A 196 3.91 10.16 4.83
C LEU A 196 4.09 11.04 6.07
N GLU A 197 5.32 11.44 6.41
CA GLU A 197 5.66 12.22 7.62
C GLU A 197 5.17 11.59 8.95
N ARG A 198 4.43 10.51 8.90
CA ARG A 198 3.86 9.78 10.04
C ARG A 198 3.98 8.28 9.82
N SER A 199 4.40 7.55 10.85
CA SER A 199 4.45 6.09 10.81
C SER A 199 3.05 5.49 10.76
N LEU A 200 2.91 4.41 10.00
CA LEU A 200 1.72 3.56 10.02
C LEU A 200 1.72 2.73 11.31
N ARG A 201 0.56 2.59 11.94
CA ARG A 201 0.39 1.79 13.16
C ARG A 201 0.32 0.30 12.87
N SER A 202 -0.22 -0.07 11.73
CA SER A 202 -0.41 -1.46 11.29
C SER A 202 0.88 -2.09 10.75
N LEU A 203 1.76 -1.32 10.12
CA LEU A 203 2.96 -1.84 9.47
C LEU A 203 3.92 -2.60 10.41
N PRO A 204 4.16 -2.20 11.67
CA PRO A 204 4.95 -2.96 12.64
C PRO A 204 4.32 -4.30 13.05
N LEU A 205 3.03 -4.52 12.81
CA LEU A 205 2.33 -5.77 13.12
C LEU A 205 2.47 -6.81 12.01
N VAL A 206 2.94 -6.39 10.82
CA VAL A 206 3.13 -7.29 9.69
C VAL A 206 4.42 -8.09 9.90
N GLU A 207 4.28 -9.40 9.97
CA GLU A 207 5.43 -10.32 9.93
C GLU A 207 6.01 -10.28 8.51
N ARG A 208 7.22 -9.74 8.39
CA ARG A 208 7.96 -9.69 7.11
C ARG A 208 9.02 -10.78 7.12
N ALA A 209 8.96 -11.63 6.13
CA ALA A 209 9.88 -12.76 5.96
C ALA A 209 11.34 -12.31 5.75
#